data_34c71f2bc4f3258a9a1e11e9c125a366
#
_entry.id   34c71f2bc4f3258a9a1e11e9c125a366
#
_cell.length_a   1.000
_cell.length_b   1.000
_cell.length_c   1.000
_cell.angle_alpha   90.00
_cell.angle_beta   90.00
_cell.angle_gamma   90.00
#
_symmetry.space_group_name_H-M   'P 1'
#
loop_
_entity.id
_entity.type
_entity.pdbx_description
1 polymer ?
#
loop_
_entity_poly.entity_id
_entity_poly.type
_entity_poly.pdbx_seq_one_letter_code
_entity_poly.pdbx_strand_id
1 'polypeptide(L)'
;MSAIEPACWNQSVCRVGLTALVALLLAFPASAATRGLPSYAADMKEDMVEKLLPYWRNTTPDKTNGGYVLADDIQGRGTATEKQIVTQSRLIWTFSHVHLKGYSDENRDYLKAAEHGYRFLLEHFRDKKDGGYFWTTDLSGKVLNDRKIVYGQSFVIYALVEYYRASHDKEALDRAVELYRDLQKHAYDPKNGGWIEHFTRDWQPILTPTPEAIVEVAGFKSANTHLHLMEALTELYEVTLDEAVKKSLEEAVRLNATFFYPKDAGKSCFHRQLDWKEVTDPKSAGLSYGHNVEFAWLMVRAQKVLGVPPAWDQFYSHLNHALKFGYDHERGGVYNRGEDDKPATQTDKVWWVQAEMLAALTDALLHKASPDYETAVKKLLDFVANFMTDPSDGVWVDTVAADGKFKSTGKAHNWKANYHDVRAMVKFIEAFPRPAK
;
A
#
# COMPACT_ATOMS: atom_id res chain seq x y z
N MET A 1 17.25 2.99 76.83
CA MET A 1 18.07 1.97 77.47
C MET A 1 18.88 1.32 76.42
N SER A 2 20.07 1.59 76.55
CA SER A 2 21.42 1.08 76.37
C SER A 2 21.74 0.64 74.95
N ALA A 3 22.57 1.39 74.22
CA ALA A 3 24.02 1.55 74.32
C ALA A 3 24.74 0.22 74.14
N ILE A 4 25.59 0.07 73.09
CA ILE A 4 27.05 0.22 73.17
C ILE A 4 27.62 -0.18 71.79
N GLU A 5 28.41 0.72 71.20
CA GLU A 5 29.56 0.45 70.27
C GLU A 5 30.72 -0.22 71.02
N PRO A 6 31.92 -0.41 70.46
CA PRO A 6 32.44 -0.46 69.09
C PRO A 6 33.55 -1.57 68.88
N ALA A 7 34.23 -1.48 67.77
CA ALA A 7 35.66 -1.82 67.50
C ALA A 7 35.89 -2.83 66.36
N CYS A 8 36.79 -2.76 65.47
CA CYS A 8 38.00 -2.08 65.07
C CYS A 8 38.62 -2.82 63.91
N TRP A 9 39.07 -2.13 62.91
CA TRP A 9 40.22 -2.35 62.01
C TRP A 9 40.49 -3.73 61.38
N ASN A 10 40.45 -3.79 60.03
CA ASN A 10 41.70 -4.06 59.31
C ASN A 10 41.67 -3.57 57.84
N GLN A 11 42.77 -2.92 57.48
CA GLN A 11 43.06 -2.42 56.13
C GLN A 11 43.48 -3.60 55.25
N SER A 12 43.06 -3.61 53.98
CA SER A 12 43.93 -4.02 52.89
C SER A 12 43.33 -3.74 51.50
N VAL A 13 44.01 -2.87 50.80
CA VAL A 13 44.31 -2.85 49.36
C VAL A 13 43.21 -2.53 48.38
N CYS A 14 43.23 -1.27 47.96
CA CYS A 14 42.73 -0.78 46.66
C CYS A 14 43.22 -1.63 45.50
N ARG A 15 42.28 -2.19 44.74
CA ARG A 15 42.49 -2.47 43.31
C ARG A 15 41.46 -1.69 42.52
N VAL A 16 41.92 -0.63 41.87
CA VAL A 16 41.21 0.11 40.87
C VAL A 16 41.01 -0.80 39.66
N GLY A 17 39.82 -1.35 39.54
CA GLY A 17 39.38 -2.02 38.31
C GLY A 17 38.88 -0.98 37.32
N LEU A 18 39.69 -0.66 36.33
CA LEU A 18 39.30 0.15 35.15
C LEU A 18 38.29 -0.71 34.35
N THR A 19 37.02 -0.47 34.55
CA THR A 19 35.95 -1.01 33.65
C THR A 19 36.01 -0.18 32.36
N ALA A 20 36.66 -0.73 31.34
CA ALA A 20 36.63 -0.21 30.00
C ALA A 20 35.18 -0.33 29.49
N LEU A 21 34.49 0.78 29.42
CA LEU A 21 33.24 0.92 28.68
C LEU A 21 33.57 0.78 27.19
N VAL A 22 33.42 -0.42 26.64
CA VAL A 22 33.46 -0.65 25.20
C VAL A 22 32.17 -0.06 24.65
N ALA A 23 32.21 1.22 24.23
CA ALA A 23 31.21 1.78 23.35
C ALA A 23 31.31 1.04 22.02
N LEU A 24 30.38 0.12 21.78
CA LEU A 24 30.16 -0.46 20.45
C LEU A 24 29.64 0.67 19.57
N LEU A 25 30.54 1.42 18.97
CA LEU A 25 30.24 2.25 17.81
C LEU A 25 29.84 1.27 16.71
N LEU A 26 28.53 1.12 16.48
CA LEU A 26 28.00 0.55 15.26
C LEU A 26 28.52 1.46 14.13
N ALA A 27 29.65 1.09 13.56
CA ALA A 27 30.16 1.70 12.34
C ALA A 27 29.14 1.36 11.24
N PHE A 28 28.30 2.32 10.88
CA PHE A 28 27.57 2.25 9.64
C PHE A 28 28.60 2.08 8.52
N PRO A 29 28.42 1.07 7.63
CA PRO A 29 29.37 0.92 6.55
C PRO A 29 29.36 2.19 5.71
N ALA A 30 30.52 2.81 5.55
CA ALA A 30 30.75 4.01 4.72
C ALA A 30 30.56 3.76 3.22
N SER A 31 29.82 2.71 2.84
CA SER A 31 29.66 2.20 1.48
C SER A 31 28.44 2.77 0.73
N ALA A 32 27.49 3.44 1.40
CA ALA A 32 26.25 3.88 0.72
C ALA A 32 26.47 4.97 -0.33
N ALA A 33 27.50 5.80 -0.18
CA ALA A 33 27.77 6.93 -1.09
C ALA A 33 28.28 6.52 -2.48
N THR A 34 28.78 5.28 -2.65
CA THR A 34 29.36 4.78 -3.91
C THR A 34 28.45 3.84 -4.69
N ARG A 35 27.37 3.34 -4.07
CA ARG A 35 26.47 2.36 -4.67
C ARG A 35 25.43 3.07 -5.56
N GLY A 36 25.42 2.75 -6.87
CA GLY A 36 24.46 3.30 -7.83
C GLY A 36 23.09 2.63 -7.76
N LEU A 37 22.02 3.31 -8.20
CA LEU A 37 20.65 2.77 -8.23
C LEU A 37 20.52 1.42 -8.96
N PRO A 38 21.24 1.15 -10.07
CA PRO A 38 21.20 -0.18 -10.70
C PRO A 38 21.68 -1.33 -9.82
N SER A 39 22.56 -1.07 -8.85
CA SER A 39 22.97 -2.10 -7.89
C SER A 39 21.86 -2.40 -6.87
N TYR A 40 21.18 -1.36 -6.35
CA TYR A 40 20.01 -1.54 -5.50
C TYR A 40 18.89 -2.29 -6.22
N ALA A 41 18.60 -1.94 -7.46
CA ALA A 41 17.57 -2.60 -8.27
C ALA A 41 17.89 -4.09 -8.50
N ALA A 42 19.16 -4.44 -8.70
CA ALA A 42 19.56 -5.81 -8.89
C ALA A 42 19.42 -6.66 -7.64
N ASP A 43 19.83 -6.15 -6.48
CA ASP A 43 19.70 -6.86 -5.20
C ASP A 43 18.21 -6.98 -4.82
N MET A 44 17.42 -5.92 -5.03
CA MET A 44 15.97 -5.95 -4.85
C MET A 44 15.30 -7.01 -5.75
N LYS A 45 15.74 -7.12 -7.00
CA LYS A 45 15.24 -8.15 -7.93
C LYS A 45 15.57 -9.56 -7.43
N GLU A 46 16.79 -9.79 -6.96
CA GLU A 46 17.22 -11.07 -6.41
C GLU A 46 16.38 -11.45 -5.19
N ASP A 47 16.25 -10.57 -4.21
CA ASP A 47 15.42 -10.81 -3.01
C ASP A 47 13.94 -11.00 -3.35
N MET A 48 13.39 -10.23 -4.26
CA MET A 48 12.00 -10.38 -4.71
C MET A 48 11.77 -11.75 -5.35
N VAL A 49 12.64 -12.15 -6.28
CA VAL A 49 12.47 -13.38 -7.06
C VAL A 49 12.78 -14.63 -6.26
N GLU A 50 13.83 -14.61 -5.42
CA GLU A 50 14.30 -15.81 -4.72
C GLU A 50 13.64 -15.99 -3.33
N LYS A 51 13.05 -14.94 -2.75
CA LYS A 51 12.48 -14.98 -1.39
C LYS A 51 11.03 -14.52 -1.34
N LEU A 52 10.76 -13.23 -1.65
CA LEU A 52 9.46 -12.60 -1.43
C LEU A 52 8.33 -13.26 -2.23
N LEU A 53 8.48 -13.40 -3.53
CA LEU A 53 7.46 -13.99 -4.38
C LEU A 53 7.22 -15.48 -4.07
N PRO A 54 8.25 -16.31 -3.85
CA PRO A 54 8.07 -17.69 -3.38
C PRO A 54 7.34 -17.79 -2.04
N TYR A 55 7.63 -16.91 -1.07
CA TYR A 55 6.89 -16.88 0.19
C TYR A 55 5.39 -16.73 -0.05
N TRP A 56 4.96 -15.70 -0.76
CA TRP A 56 3.54 -15.43 -1.00
C TRP A 56 2.87 -16.56 -1.80
N ARG A 57 3.52 -17.07 -2.83
CA ARG A 57 2.99 -18.16 -3.65
C ARG A 57 2.84 -19.48 -2.87
N ASN A 58 3.71 -19.73 -1.91
CA ASN A 58 3.72 -20.99 -1.19
C ASN A 58 2.84 -20.97 0.07
N THR A 59 2.65 -19.80 0.70
CA THR A 59 1.96 -19.67 1.98
C THR A 59 0.50 -19.23 1.86
N THR A 60 0.13 -18.49 0.81
CA THR A 60 -1.20 -17.88 0.75
C THR A 60 -2.29 -18.70 0.04
N PRO A 61 -2.04 -19.50 -1.03
CA PRO A 61 -3.12 -20.23 -1.68
C PRO A 61 -3.78 -21.25 -0.74
N ASP A 62 -5.08 -21.09 -0.49
CA ASP A 62 -5.88 -22.06 0.26
C ASP A 62 -6.19 -23.27 -0.62
N LYS A 63 -5.43 -24.33 -0.44
CA LYS A 63 -5.55 -25.57 -1.24
C LYS A 63 -6.82 -26.36 -0.96
N THR A 64 -7.51 -26.07 0.15
CA THR A 64 -8.71 -26.79 0.57
C THR A 64 -9.97 -26.14 0.03
N ASN A 65 -10.07 -24.81 0.16
CA ASN A 65 -11.31 -24.09 -0.14
C ASN A 65 -11.18 -23.15 -1.34
N GLY A 66 -9.98 -22.93 -1.87
CA GLY A 66 -9.73 -21.92 -2.91
C GLY A 66 -9.45 -20.51 -2.36
N GLY A 67 -9.07 -19.61 -3.23
CA GLY A 67 -8.66 -18.26 -2.81
C GLY A 67 -7.40 -18.25 -1.95
N TYR A 68 -7.26 -17.25 -1.10
CA TYR A 68 -6.05 -17.07 -0.31
C TYR A 68 -6.34 -16.97 1.18
N VAL A 69 -5.47 -17.57 2.00
CA VAL A 69 -5.40 -17.43 3.46
C VAL A 69 -4.14 -16.66 3.80
N LEU A 70 -4.24 -15.72 4.71
CA LEU A 70 -3.13 -14.83 5.05
C LEU A 70 -2.41 -15.30 6.31
N ALA A 71 -1.08 -15.30 6.26
CA ALA A 71 -0.24 -15.48 7.43
C ALA A 71 -0.09 -14.13 8.13
N ASP A 72 -0.39 -14.07 9.42
CA ASP A 72 -0.46 -12.81 10.17
C ASP A 72 0.62 -12.69 11.26
N ASP A 73 1.57 -13.59 11.31
CA ASP A 73 2.72 -13.50 12.20
C ASP A 73 4.06 -13.60 11.45
N ILE A 74 5.16 -13.24 12.12
CA ILE A 74 6.50 -13.22 11.54
C ILE A 74 7.00 -14.61 11.09
N GLN A 75 6.41 -15.68 11.61
CA GLN A 75 6.71 -17.05 11.22
C GLN A 75 5.88 -17.50 10.00
N GLY A 76 5.00 -16.64 9.47
CA GLY A 76 4.15 -16.95 8.33
C GLY A 76 3.02 -17.92 8.67
N ARG A 77 2.57 -17.98 9.93
CA ARG A 77 1.43 -18.81 10.33
C ARG A 77 0.13 -18.04 10.08
N GLY A 78 -0.79 -18.68 9.37
CA GLY A 78 -2.12 -18.13 9.14
C GLY A 78 -3.01 -18.29 10.38
N THR A 79 -3.57 -17.19 10.87
CA THR A 79 -4.60 -17.17 11.91
C THR A 79 -5.91 -16.58 11.38
N ALA A 80 -5.98 -16.32 10.08
CA ALA A 80 -7.15 -15.77 9.43
C ALA A 80 -8.37 -16.67 9.62
N THR A 81 -9.49 -16.06 9.99
CA THR A 81 -10.81 -16.72 10.14
C THR A 81 -11.76 -16.35 8.99
N GLU A 82 -11.36 -15.42 8.15
CA GLU A 82 -12.15 -14.90 7.03
C GLU A 82 -11.26 -14.57 5.84
N LYS A 83 -11.88 -14.39 4.69
CA LYS A 83 -11.27 -13.86 3.47
C LYS A 83 -11.93 -12.52 3.15
N GLN A 84 -11.10 -11.48 2.98
CA GLN A 84 -11.56 -10.14 2.66
C GLN A 84 -11.30 -9.83 1.19
N ILE A 85 -12.27 -9.23 0.53
CA ILE A 85 -12.24 -8.91 -0.90
C ILE A 85 -10.98 -8.14 -1.34
N VAL A 86 -10.51 -7.21 -0.51
CA VAL A 86 -9.36 -6.34 -0.84
C VAL A 86 -8.08 -7.16 -0.99
N THR A 87 -7.77 -8.01 -0.01
CA THR A 87 -6.55 -8.83 -0.05
C THR A 87 -6.64 -9.96 -1.06
N GLN A 88 -7.83 -10.54 -1.28
CA GLN A 88 -8.03 -11.48 -2.39
C GLN A 88 -7.71 -10.80 -3.73
N SER A 89 -8.24 -9.62 -3.98
CA SER A 89 -8.00 -8.84 -5.19
C SER A 89 -6.54 -8.43 -5.33
N ARG A 90 -5.91 -7.96 -4.27
CA ARG A 90 -4.48 -7.57 -4.26
C ARG A 90 -3.55 -8.73 -4.63
N LEU A 91 -3.83 -9.94 -4.15
CA LEU A 91 -3.05 -11.13 -4.51
C LEU A 91 -3.28 -11.59 -5.95
N ILE A 92 -4.53 -11.54 -6.44
CA ILE A 92 -4.83 -11.77 -7.86
C ILE A 92 -4.04 -10.79 -8.72
N TRP A 93 -4.08 -9.50 -8.39
CA TRP A 93 -3.36 -8.46 -9.09
C TRP A 93 -1.86 -8.72 -9.09
N THR A 94 -1.27 -8.97 -7.92
CA THR A 94 0.18 -9.17 -7.79
C THR A 94 0.67 -10.36 -8.59
N PHE A 95 0.01 -11.52 -8.47
CA PHE A 95 0.43 -12.71 -9.20
C PHE A 95 0.25 -12.55 -10.72
N SER A 96 -0.80 -11.85 -11.17
CA SER A 96 -0.98 -11.48 -12.57
C SER A 96 0.13 -10.54 -13.05
N HIS A 97 0.45 -9.51 -12.27
CA HIS A 97 1.45 -8.51 -12.60
C HIS A 97 2.85 -9.10 -12.74
N VAL A 98 3.28 -9.90 -11.77
CA VAL A 98 4.61 -10.52 -11.84
C VAL A 98 4.72 -11.56 -12.96
N HIS A 99 3.62 -12.22 -13.34
CA HIS A 99 3.59 -13.05 -14.54
C HIS A 99 3.79 -12.21 -15.81
N LEU A 100 3.05 -11.12 -15.98
CA LEU A 100 3.20 -10.17 -17.10
C LEU A 100 4.61 -9.61 -17.23
N LYS A 101 5.28 -9.42 -16.09
CA LYS A 101 6.66 -8.91 -16.01
C LYS A 101 7.73 -9.99 -16.23
N GLY A 102 7.32 -11.23 -16.57
CA GLY A 102 8.23 -12.31 -16.95
C GLY A 102 8.94 -12.97 -15.76
N TYR A 103 8.35 -12.91 -14.55
CA TYR A 103 8.90 -13.59 -13.37
C TYR A 103 8.41 -15.02 -13.19
N SER A 104 7.47 -15.51 -14.03
CA SER A 104 7.08 -16.93 -14.06
C SER A 104 8.14 -17.78 -14.75
N ASP A 105 8.33 -19.00 -14.24
CA ASP A 105 9.16 -20.05 -14.84
C ASP A 105 8.51 -21.43 -14.63
N GLU A 106 9.18 -22.51 -15.02
CA GLU A 106 8.68 -23.90 -14.90
C GLU A 106 8.30 -24.31 -13.48
N ASN A 107 8.95 -23.70 -12.46
CA ASN A 107 8.74 -24.00 -11.05
C ASN A 107 7.86 -22.95 -10.36
N ARG A 108 7.71 -21.77 -10.96
CA ARG A 108 7.05 -20.59 -10.37
C ARG A 108 5.97 -20.08 -11.31
N ASP A 109 4.85 -20.79 -11.37
CA ASP A 109 3.69 -20.41 -12.16
C ASP A 109 2.81 -19.44 -11.37
N TYR A 110 3.06 -18.13 -11.55
CA TYR A 110 2.29 -17.08 -10.90
C TYR A 110 0.92 -16.86 -11.54
N LEU A 111 0.76 -17.13 -12.85
CA LEU A 111 -0.55 -17.03 -13.48
C LEU A 111 -1.53 -18.05 -12.90
N LYS A 112 -1.08 -19.28 -12.65
CA LYS A 112 -1.90 -20.29 -11.99
C LYS A 112 -2.25 -19.90 -10.54
N ALA A 113 -1.32 -19.22 -9.84
CA ALA A 113 -1.62 -18.68 -8.51
C ALA A 113 -2.69 -17.56 -8.59
N ALA A 114 -2.65 -16.70 -9.60
CA ALA A 114 -3.68 -15.68 -9.85
C ALA A 114 -5.03 -16.30 -10.20
N GLU A 115 -5.05 -17.31 -11.08
CA GLU A 115 -6.25 -18.04 -11.47
C GLU A 115 -6.95 -18.67 -10.26
N HIS A 116 -6.17 -19.20 -9.31
CA HIS A 116 -6.71 -19.80 -8.08
C HIS A 116 -7.54 -18.78 -7.26
N GLY A 117 -7.08 -17.57 -7.11
CA GLY A 117 -7.83 -16.49 -6.46
C GLY A 117 -8.99 -15.97 -7.30
N TYR A 118 -8.80 -15.81 -8.61
CA TYR A 118 -9.80 -15.34 -9.54
C TYR A 118 -11.05 -16.24 -9.55
N ARG A 119 -10.87 -17.56 -9.60
CA ARG A 119 -11.99 -18.53 -9.52
C ARG A 119 -12.76 -18.37 -8.22
N PHE A 120 -12.06 -18.28 -7.09
CA PHE A 120 -12.71 -18.07 -5.80
C PHE A 120 -13.46 -16.74 -5.72
N LEU A 121 -12.88 -15.68 -6.27
CA LEU A 121 -13.51 -14.35 -6.33
C LEU A 121 -14.86 -14.41 -7.08
N LEU A 122 -14.90 -15.05 -8.25
CA LEU A 122 -16.13 -15.18 -9.06
C LEU A 122 -17.16 -16.10 -8.44
N GLU A 123 -16.74 -17.16 -7.78
CA GLU A 123 -17.64 -18.16 -7.21
C GLU A 123 -18.29 -17.71 -5.90
N HIS A 124 -17.51 -17.09 -5.01
CA HIS A 124 -17.87 -16.83 -3.62
C HIS A 124 -18.08 -15.37 -3.27
N PHE A 125 -17.37 -14.44 -3.90
CA PHE A 125 -17.53 -13.01 -3.62
C PHE A 125 -18.53 -12.32 -4.53
N ARG A 126 -18.72 -12.78 -5.77
CA ARG A 126 -19.63 -12.14 -6.71
C ARG A 126 -21.08 -12.34 -6.28
N ASP A 127 -21.84 -11.27 -6.12
CA ASP A 127 -23.29 -11.33 -5.90
C ASP A 127 -24.03 -11.50 -7.23
N LYS A 128 -24.43 -12.73 -7.52
CA LYS A 128 -25.13 -13.09 -8.77
C LYS A 128 -26.58 -12.57 -8.82
N LYS A 129 -27.11 -12.08 -7.68
CA LYS A 129 -28.50 -11.58 -7.60
C LYS A 129 -28.54 -10.05 -7.77
N ASP A 130 -27.77 -9.35 -6.96
CA ASP A 130 -27.87 -7.88 -6.85
C ASP A 130 -26.68 -7.17 -7.50
N GLY A 131 -25.73 -7.90 -8.13
CA GLY A 131 -24.52 -7.34 -8.73
C GLY A 131 -23.46 -6.95 -7.70
N GLY A 132 -22.26 -6.58 -8.18
CA GLY A 132 -21.11 -6.27 -7.33
C GLY A 132 -20.57 -7.47 -6.55
N TYR A 133 -19.74 -7.21 -5.54
CA TYR A 133 -19.03 -8.22 -4.78
C TYR A 133 -19.21 -7.99 -3.27
N PHE A 134 -19.31 -9.09 -2.49
CA PHE A 134 -19.41 -9.06 -1.03
C PHE A 134 -18.12 -8.59 -0.38
N TRP A 135 -18.20 -8.12 0.87
CA TRP A 135 -17.04 -7.61 1.59
C TRP A 135 -16.15 -8.72 2.16
N THR A 136 -16.74 -9.68 2.92
CA THR A 136 -16.00 -10.82 3.47
C THR A 136 -16.77 -12.13 3.36
N THR A 137 -16.03 -13.23 3.30
CA THR A 137 -16.52 -14.59 3.43
C THR A 137 -15.78 -15.31 4.56
N ASP A 138 -16.30 -16.41 5.06
CA ASP A 138 -15.51 -17.37 5.83
C ASP A 138 -14.47 -18.07 4.93
N LEU A 139 -13.67 -18.93 5.51
CA LEU A 139 -12.62 -19.63 4.76
C LEU A 139 -13.18 -20.52 3.65
N SER A 140 -14.40 -21.04 3.82
CA SER A 140 -15.06 -21.90 2.82
C SER A 140 -15.76 -21.14 1.69
N GLY A 141 -15.84 -19.81 1.79
CA GLY A 141 -16.52 -18.96 0.81
C GLY A 141 -17.96 -18.60 1.16
N LYS A 142 -18.48 -18.99 2.33
CA LYS A 142 -19.79 -18.53 2.81
C LYS A 142 -19.72 -17.07 3.20
N VAL A 143 -20.64 -16.25 2.68
CA VAL A 143 -20.69 -14.80 2.95
C VAL A 143 -20.87 -14.52 4.43
N LEU A 144 -20.00 -13.71 5.00
CA LEU A 144 -20.06 -13.17 6.37
C LEU A 144 -20.57 -11.74 6.37
N ASN A 145 -20.06 -10.90 5.46
CA ASN A 145 -20.50 -9.53 5.30
C ASN A 145 -20.84 -9.28 3.84
N ASP A 146 -22.11 -9.03 3.56
CA ASP A 146 -22.66 -8.88 2.21
C ASP A 146 -22.70 -7.42 1.71
N ARG A 147 -22.21 -6.45 2.48
CA ARG A 147 -22.17 -5.03 2.09
C ARG A 147 -21.36 -4.82 0.81
N LYS A 148 -21.78 -3.81 0.05
CA LYS A 148 -21.04 -3.31 -1.10
C LYS A 148 -20.28 -2.06 -0.68
N ILE A 149 -18.95 -2.12 -0.67
CA ILE A 149 -18.08 -1.01 -0.31
C ILE A 149 -17.23 -0.67 -1.53
N VAL A 150 -17.36 0.55 -2.04
CA VAL A 150 -16.75 0.98 -3.31
C VAL A 150 -15.23 0.80 -3.30
N TYR A 151 -14.59 1.01 -2.15
CA TYR A 151 -13.16 0.71 -1.97
C TYR A 151 -12.82 -0.74 -2.39
N GLY A 152 -13.55 -1.73 -1.89
CA GLY A 152 -13.35 -3.14 -2.26
C GLY A 152 -13.70 -3.41 -3.72
N GLN A 153 -14.77 -2.78 -4.25
CA GLN A 153 -15.17 -2.94 -5.65
C GLN A 153 -14.09 -2.39 -6.61
N SER A 154 -13.42 -1.28 -6.24
CA SER A 154 -12.33 -0.72 -7.04
C SER A 154 -11.15 -1.70 -7.15
N PHE A 155 -10.77 -2.37 -6.06
CA PHE A 155 -9.74 -3.42 -6.10
C PHE A 155 -10.14 -4.63 -6.94
N VAL A 156 -11.43 -4.98 -6.98
CA VAL A 156 -11.91 -6.04 -7.88
C VAL A 156 -11.72 -5.64 -9.35
N ILE A 157 -12.14 -4.43 -9.75
CA ILE A 157 -11.91 -3.94 -11.12
C ILE A 157 -10.41 -4.00 -11.45
N TYR A 158 -9.58 -3.47 -10.56
CA TYR A 158 -8.12 -3.42 -10.72
C TYR A 158 -7.50 -4.82 -10.91
N ALA A 159 -7.90 -5.78 -10.08
CA ALA A 159 -7.43 -7.15 -10.15
C ALA A 159 -7.91 -7.88 -11.43
N LEU A 160 -9.16 -7.71 -11.81
CA LEU A 160 -9.74 -8.34 -13.00
C LEU A 160 -9.09 -7.84 -14.29
N VAL A 161 -8.78 -6.54 -14.35
CA VAL A 161 -8.08 -5.95 -15.50
C VAL A 161 -6.67 -6.52 -15.64
N GLU A 162 -5.92 -6.61 -14.54
CA GLU A 162 -4.55 -7.14 -14.58
C GLU A 162 -4.54 -8.65 -14.86
N TYR A 163 -5.52 -9.39 -14.33
CA TYR A 163 -5.69 -10.81 -14.66
C TYR A 163 -6.04 -11.00 -16.15
N TYR A 164 -6.91 -10.15 -16.71
CA TYR A 164 -7.20 -10.16 -18.16
C TYR A 164 -5.93 -9.92 -18.99
N ARG A 165 -5.10 -8.95 -18.62
CA ARG A 165 -3.83 -8.69 -19.31
C ARG A 165 -2.91 -9.92 -19.29
N ALA A 166 -2.85 -10.61 -18.15
CA ALA A 166 -1.97 -11.75 -17.94
C ALA A 166 -2.49 -13.03 -18.63
N SER A 167 -3.79 -13.30 -18.55
CA SER A 167 -4.40 -14.56 -18.99
C SER A 167 -5.06 -14.49 -20.35
N HIS A 168 -5.38 -13.30 -20.85
CA HIS A 168 -6.26 -13.05 -22.00
C HIS A 168 -7.69 -13.61 -21.82
N ASP A 169 -8.10 -13.89 -20.56
CA ASP A 169 -9.46 -14.33 -20.24
C ASP A 169 -10.45 -13.18 -20.38
N LYS A 170 -11.26 -13.22 -21.43
CA LYS A 170 -12.28 -12.20 -21.72
C LYS A 170 -13.34 -12.09 -20.63
N GLU A 171 -13.65 -13.18 -19.91
CA GLU A 171 -14.62 -13.13 -18.81
C GLU A 171 -14.13 -12.16 -17.73
N ALA A 172 -12.85 -12.13 -17.42
CA ALA A 172 -12.30 -11.20 -16.44
C ALA A 172 -12.55 -9.73 -16.84
N LEU A 173 -12.31 -9.37 -18.10
CA LEU A 173 -12.60 -8.02 -18.60
C LEU A 173 -14.10 -7.72 -18.59
N ASP A 174 -14.95 -8.67 -19.02
CA ASP A 174 -16.40 -8.51 -19.03
C ASP A 174 -16.92 -8.25 -17.60
N ARG A 175 -16.39 -8.95 -16.61
CA ARG A 175 -16.74 -8.75 -15.19
C ARG A 175 -16.25 -7.40 -14.64
N ALA A 176 -15.09 -6.93 -15.05
CA ALA A 176 -14.59 -5.60 -14.67
C ALA A 176 -15.52 -4.48 -15.23
N VAL A 177 -15.93 -4.62 -16.50
CA VAL A 177 -16.85 -3.68 -17.15
C VAL A 177 -18.26 -3.76 -16.53
N GLU A 178 -18.76 -4.96 -16.22
CA GLU A 178 -20.02 -5.16 -15.50
C GLU A 178 -20.00 -4.41 -14.16
N LEU A 179 -18.96 -4.64 -13.34
CA LEU A 179 -18.82 -3.97 -12.06
C LEU A 179 -18.71 -2.45 -12.18
N TYR A 180 -17.98 -1.95 -13.16
CA TYR A 180 -17.93 -0.52 -13.45
C TYR A 180 -19.34 0.04 -13.72
N ARG A 181 -20.15 -0.65 -14.50
CA ARG A 181 -21.54 -0.24 -14.78
C ARG A 181 -22.41 -0.26 -13.52
N ASP A 182 -22.23 -1.26 -12.66
CA ASP A 182 -22.91 -1.31 -11.36
C ASP A 182 -22.54 -0.10 -10.50
N LEU A 183 -21.26 0.28 -10.44
CA LEU A 183 -20.81 1.47 -9.71
C LEU A 183 -21.38 2.77 -10.28
N GLN A 184 -21.44 2.90 -11.60
CA GLN A 184 -22.07 4.07 -12.24
C GLN A 184 -23.57 4.15 -11.94
N LYS A 185 -24.25 3.03 -11.93
CA LYS A 185 -25.70 2.95 -11.70
C LYS A 185 -26.07 3.22 -10.24
N HIS A 186 -25.29 2.68 -9.29
CA HIS A 186 -25.69 2.61 -7.90
C HIS A 186 -24.88 3.53 -6.99
N ALA A 187 -23.59 3.72 -7.25
CA ALA A 187 -22.69 4.45 -6.37
C ALA A 187 -22.41 5.89 -6.81
N TYR A 188 -22.54 6.20 -8.10
CA TYR A 188 -22.35 7.56 -8.58
C TYR A 188 -23.36 8.52 -7.94
N ASP A 189 -22.89 9.67 -7.46
CA ASP A 189 -23.71 10.73 -6.88
C ASP A 189 -24.10 11.76 -7.97
N PRO A 190 -25.27 11.66 -8.58
CA PRO A 190 -25.65 12.53 -9.70
C PRO A 190 -25.89 13.99 -9.29
N LYS A 191 -26.04 14.25 -7.98
CA LYS A 191 -26.28 15.59 -7.46
C LYS A 191 -24.99 16.38 -7.26
N ASN A 192 -23.97 15.71 -6.70
CA ASN A 192 -22.75 16.39 -6.26
C ASN A 192 -21.51 15.92 -7.04
N GLY A 193 -21.64 14.86 -7.85
CA GLY A 193 -20.51 14.18 -8.49
C GLY A 193 -19.73 13.29 -7.53
N GLY A 194 -18.85 12.44 -8.07
CA GLY A 194 -18.12 11.44 -7.32
C GLY A 194 -19.00 10.28 -6.85
N TRP A 195 -18.52 9.48 -5.91
CA TRP A 195 -19.18 8.23 -5.55
C TRP A 195 -19.48 8.17 -4.05
N ILE A 196 -20.66 7.65 -3.72
CA ILE A 196 -21.04 7.22 -2.38
C ILE A 196 -20.32 5.89 -2.11
N GLU A 197 -19.90 5.64 -0.88
CA GLU A 197 -18.93 4.57 -0.63
C GLU A 197 -19.52 3.30 -0.02
N HIS A 198 -20.56 3.42 0.80
CA HIS A 198 -21.10 2.30 1.58
C HIS A 198 -22.54 2.01 1.20
N PHE A 199 -22.83 0.74 0.96
CA PHE A 199 -24.15 0.25 0.58
C PHE A 199 -24.48 -1.06 1.31
N THR A 200 -25.78 -1.29 1.49
CA THR A 200 -26.31 -2.62 1.79
C THR A 200 -26.11 -3.54 0.58
N ARG A 201 -26.41 -4.84 0.74
CA ARG A 201 -26.28 -5.81 -0.34
C ARG A 201 -27.04 -5.40 -1.59
N ASP A 202 -28.28 -4.91 -1.45
CA ASP A 202 -29.18 -4.47 -2.52
C ASP A 202 -28.94 -3.02 -2.98
N TRP A 203 -27.74 -2.49 -2.71
CA TRP A 203 -27.28 -1.16 -3.12
C TRP A 203 -28.07 0.01 -2.51
N GLN A 204 -28.69 -0.15 -1.31
CA GLN A 204 -29.21 1.01 -0.59
C GLN A 204 -28.04 1.77 0.07
N PRO A 205 -27.90 3.08 -0.20
CA PRO A 205 -26.76 3.84 0.33
C PRO A 205 -26.85 4.00 1.84
N ILE A 206 -25.73 3.81 2.53
CA ILE A 206 -25.55 4.05 3.97
C ILE A 206 -24.95 5.44 4.11
N LEU A 207 -25.80 6.42 4.44
CA LEU A 207 -25.47 7.85 4.44
C LEU A 207 -25.22 8.43 5.84
N THR A 208 -25.41 7.64 6.89
CA THR A 208 -25.15 8.08 8.26
C THR A 208 -23.90 7.43 8.81
N PRO A 209 -23.05 8.16 9.54
CA PRO A 209 -21.92 7.58 10.24
C PRO A 209 -22.36 6.43 11.14
N THR A 210 -21.76 5.26 10.96
CA THR A 210 -22.00 4.09 11.80
C THR A 210 -20.68 3.60 12.38
N PRO A 211 -20.68 3.04 13.62
CA PRO A 211 -19.47 2.43 14.20
C PRO A 211 -18.95 1.23 13.41
N GLU A 212 -19.81 0.70 12.53
CA GLU A 212 -19.55 -0.50 11.71
C GLU A 212 -18.99 -0.17 10.33
N ALA A 213 -18.60 1.07 10.08
CA ALA A 213 -17.89 1.44 8.86
C ALA A 213 -16.56 0.72 8.80
N ILE A 214 -16.34 -0.01 7.71
CA ILE A 214 -15.29 -1.03 7.66
C ILE A 214 -13.97 -0.45 7.14
N VAL A 215 -14.02 0.57 6.26
CA VAL A 215 -12.83 1.21 5.68
C VAL A 215 -12.72 2.64 6.19
N GLU A 216 -13.79 3.39 6.02
CA GLU A 216 -13.90 4.81 6.35
C GLU A 216 -15.26 5.06 7.03
N VAL A 217 -15.45 6.24 7.56
CA VAL A 217 -16.73 6.59 8.20
C VAL A 217 -17.83 6.69 7.14
N ALA A 218 -18.88 5.88 7.25
CA ALA A 218 -20.00 5.95 6.33
C ALA A 218 -20.68 7.34 6.35
N GLY A 219 -21.24 7.76 5.23
CA GLY A 219 -21.89 9.07 5.09
C GLY A 219 -20.97 10.21 4.67
N PHE A 220 -19.71 9.90 4.39
CA PHE A 220 -18.74 10.84 3.82
C PHE A 220 -18.21 10.30 2.47
N LYS A 221 -17.53 11.18 1.73
CA LYS A 221 -16.65 10.81 0.62
C LYS A 221 -15.22 10.81 1.15
N SER A 222 -14.47 9.73 0.91
CA SER A 222 -13.10 9.59 1.41
C SER A 222 -12.05 9.73 0.31
N ALA A 223 -10.89 10.25 0.71
CA ALA A 223 -9.70 10.30 -0.10
C ALA A 223 -9.29 8.89 -0.58
N ASN A 224 -9.33 7.93 0.31
CA ASN A 224 -8.89 6.56 0.08
C ASN A 224 -9.71 5.86 -1.01
N THR A 225 -11.05 5.89 -0.90
CA THR A 225 -11.93 5.27 -1.91
C THR A 225 -11.81 5.95 -3.26
N HIS A 226 -11.79 7.29 -3.31
CA HIS A 226 -11.68 8.02 -4.59
C HIS A 226 -10.32 7.85 -5.26
N LEU A 227 -9.25 7.72 -4.47
CA LEU A 227 -7.90 7.43 -4.97
C LEU A 227 -7.85 6.07 -5.68
N HIS A 228 -8.31 5.01 -5.01
CA HIS A 228 -8.25 3.66 -5.57
C HIS A 228 -9.29 3.42 -6.67
N LEU A 229 -10.40 4.16 -6.66
CA LEU A 229 -11.30 4.18 -7.80
C LEU A 229 -10.64 4.85 -9.03
N MET A 230 -9.93 5.97 -8.85
CA MET A 230 -9.13 6.58 -9.92
C MET A 230 -8.09 5.60 -10.47
N GLU A 231 -7.39 4.88 -9.61
CA GLU A 231 -6.44 3.83 -9.99
C GLU A 231 -7.10 2.73 -10.83
N ALA A 232 -8.21 2.17 -10.37
CA ALA A 232 -8.95 1.12 -11.06
C ALA A 232 -9.50 1.58 -12.43
N LEU A 233 -10.05 2.80 -12.47
CA LEU A 233 -10.54 3.40 -13.73
C LEU A 233 -9.42 3.69 -14.72
N THR A 234 -8.21 4.01 -14.25
CA THR A 234 -7.04 4.19 -15.11
C THR A 234 -6.72 2.91 -15.86
N GLU A 235 -6.64 1.79 -15.15
CA GLU A 235 -6.32 0.51 -15.75
C GLU A 235 -7.46 -0.02 -16.65
N LEU A 236 -8.71 0.19 -16.23
CA LEU A 236 -9.87 -0.19 -17.04
C LEU A 236 -9.96 0.62 -18.34
N TYR A 237 -9.72 1.93 -18.28
CA TYR A 237 -9.72 2.77 -19.47
C TYR A 237 -8.58 2.38 -20.44
N GLU A 238 -7.40 2.08 -19.94
CA GLU A 238 -6.26 1.72 -20.80
C GLU A 238 -6.53 0.45 -21.64
N VAL A 239 -7.32 -0.50 -21.13
CA VAL A 239 -7.63 -1.74 -21.87
C VAL A 239 -8.92 -1.66 -22.69
N THR A 240 -9.87 -0.80 -22.32
CA THR A 240 -11.18 -0.71 -23.00
C THR A 240 -11.27 0.43 -23.99
N LEU A 241 -10.59 1.54 -23.75
CA LEU A 241 -10.73 2.81 -24.44
C LEU A 241 -12.20 3.29 -24.49
N ASP A 242 -13.02 2.88 -23.53
CA ASP A 242 -14.45 3.23 -23.44
C ASP A 242 -14.61 4.68 -22.99
N GLU A 243 -15.37 5.48 -23.75
CA GLU A 243 -15.57 6.90 -23.49
C GLU A 243 -16.32 7.18 -22.17
N ALA A 244 -17.16 6.28 -21.69
CA ALA A 244 -17.81 6.43 -20.39
C ALA A 244 -16.82 6.23 -19.25
N VAL A 245 -15.91 5.23 -19.35
CA VAL A 245 -14.82 5.01 -18.41
C VAL A 245 -13.88 6.21 -18.42
N LYS A 246 -13.54 6.76 -19.60
CA LYS A 246 -12.71 7.96 -19.73
C LYS A 246 -13.27 9.14 -18.95
N LYS A 247 -14.55 9.45 -19.14
CA LYS A 247 -15.22 10.55 -18.41
C LYS A 247 -15.20 10.36 -16.91
N SER A 248 -15.42 9.13 -16.44
CA SER A 248 -15.34 8.80 -15.02
C SER A 248 -13.92 8.94 -14.48
N LEU A 249 -12.89 8.57 -15.26
CA LEU A 249 -11.50 8.77 -14.91
C LEU A 249 -11.13 10.25 -14.85
N GLU A 250 -11.54 11.05 -15.84
CA GLU A 250 -11.33 12.50 -15.84
C GLU A 250 -11.97 13.15 -14.60
N GLU A 251 -13.18 12.73 -14.23
CA GLU A 251 -13.85 13.20 -13.02
C GLU A 251 -13.10 12.77 -11.77
N ALA A 252 -12.69 11.50 -11.66
CA ALA A 252 -11.95 10.99 -10.51
C ALA A 252 -10.61 11.73 -10.30
N VAL A 253 -9.85 11.99 -11.37
CA VAL A 253 -8.62 12.80 -11.32
C VAL A 253 -8.94 14.21 -10.80
N ARG A 254 -9.93 14.87 -11.34
CA ARG A 254 -10.33 16.22 -10.93
C ARG A 254 -10.76 16.28 -9.48
N LEU A 255 -11.60 15.34 -9.02
CA LEU A 255 -12.11 15.31 -7.65
C LEU A 255 -10.99 15.06 -6.63
N ASN A 256 -10.12 14.09 -6.89
CA ASN A 256 -8.96 13.84 -6.06
C ASN A 256 -8.06 15.08 -5.97
N ALA A 257 -7.67 15.66 -7.10
CA ALA A 257 -6.78 16.82 -7.17
C ALA A 257 -7.37 18.09 -6.55
N THR A 258 -8.71 18.22 -6.51
CA THR A 258 -9.37 19.43 -6.00
C THR A 258 -9.73 19.33 -4.53
N PHE A 259 -10.28 18.20 -4.10
CA PHE A 259 -10.91 18.10 -2.78
C PHE A 259 -10.10 17.34 -1.75
N PHE A 260 -9.37 16.30 -2.15
CA PHE A 260 -8.63 15.45 -1.22
C PHE A 260 -7.13 15.78 -1.18
N TYR A 261 -6.55 16.02 -2.34
CA TYR A 261 -5.11 16.25 -2.53
C TYR A 261 -4.87 17.55 -3.30
N PRO A 262 -5.26 18.71 -2.75
CA PRO A 262 -5.03 19.99 -3.43
C PRO A 262 -3.55 20.22 -3.68
N LYS A 263 -3.22 21.14 -4.60
CA LYS A 263 -1.82 21.46 -4.93
C LYS A 263 -0.99 21.88 -3.71
N ASP A 264 -1.61 22.52 -2.72
CA ASP A 264 -1.05 22.74 -1.38
C ASP A 264 -1.17 21.44 -0.59
N ALA A 265 -0.10 20.63 -0.59
CA ALA A 265 -0.10 19.29 -0.01
C ALA A 265 -0.37 19.28 1.50
N GLY A 266 -0.03 20.34 2.23
CA GLY A 266 -0.34 20.50 3.65
C GLY A 266 -1.83 20.57 3.94
N LYS A 267 -2.67 20.86 2.93
CA LYS A 267 -4.14 20.90 3.05
C LYS A 267 -4.83 19.63 2.58
N SER A 268 -4.10 18.55 2.38
CA SER A 268 -4.70 17.24 2.10
C SER A 268 -5.62 16.81 3.25
N CYS A 269 -6.74 16.16 2.92
CA CYS A 269 -7.70 15.71 3.91
C CYS A 269 -8.28 14.33 3.57
N PHE A 270 -8.74 13.61 4.58
CA PHE A 270 -9.25 12.24 4.41
C PHE A 270 -10.73 12.19 4.03
N HIS A 271 -11.54 13.13 4.52
CA HIS A 271 -12.99 13.08 4.34
C HIS A 271 -13.55 14.41 3.88
N ARG A 272 -14.60 14.32 3.07
CA ARG A 272 -15.49 15.42 2.70
C ARG A 272 -16.92 15.02 2.97
N GLN A 273 -17.78 16.02 3.23
CA GLN A 273 -19.23 15.85 3.22
C GLN A 273 -19.67 15.35 1.81
N LEU A 274 -20.85 14.77 1.71
CA LEU A 274 -21.36 14.31 0.40
C LEU A 274 -21.43 15.44 -0.64
N ASP A 275 -21.62 16.70 -0.20
CA ASP A 275 -21.64 17.92 -1.04
C ASP A 275 -20.25 18.61 -1.14
N TRP A 276 -19.16 17.88 -0.81
CA TRP A 276 -17.75 18.30 -0.87
C TRP A 276 -17.32 19.34 0.18
N LYS A 277 -18.21 19.77 1.09
CA LYS A 277 -17.79 20.62 2.19
C LYS A 277 -16.80 19.93 3.12
N GLU A 278 -16.05 20.75 3.84
CA GLU A 278 -15.07 20.25 4.81
C GLU A 278 -15.75 19.52 5.97
N VAL A 279 -15.08 18.49 6.46
CA VAL A 279 -15.46 17.80 7.69
C VAL A 279 -14.62 18.36 8.82
N THR A 280 -15.28 18.85 9.88
CA THR A 280 -14.60 19.50 11.02
C THR A 280 -14.22 18.53 12.14
N ASP A 281 -14.48 17.23 11.99
CA ASP A 281 -14.11 16.22 12.98
C ASP A 281 -12.58 16.09 13.05
N PRO A 282 -11.96 16.24 14.24
CA PRO A 282 -10.51 16.04 14.43
C PRO A 282 -9.99 14.68 13.99
N LYS A 283 -10.83 13.63 14.01
CA LYS A 283 -10.44 12.29 13.50
C LYS A 283 -10.26 12.25 11.98
N SER A 284 -10.89 13.18 11.29
CA SER A 284 -10.76 13.36 9.84
C SER A 284 -9.67 14.36 9.48
N ALA A 285 -9.11 15.05 10.48
CA ALA A 285 -8.01 15.97 10.31
C ALA A 285 -6.67 15.22 10.15
N GLY A 286 -5.70 15.92 9.59
CA GLY A 286 -4.38 15.37 9.35
C GLY A 286 -4.24 14.72 7.99
N LEU A 287 -3.01 14.54 7.59
CA LEU A 287 -2.64 13.97 6.30
C LEU A 287 -1.83 12.68 6.47
N SER A 288 -1.90 11.82 5.49
CA SER A 288 -1.07 10.63 5.37
C SER A 288 0.00 10.89 4.32
N TYR A 289 1.26 10.83 4.73
CA TYR A 289 2.36 10.99 3.77
C TYR A 289 2.35 9.92 2.69
N GLY A 290 1.96 8.68 3.05
CA GLY A 290 1.79 7.58 2.10
C GLY A 290 0.76 7.90 1.03
N HIS A 291 -0.46 8.29 1.41
CA HIS A 291 -1.51 8.63 0.43
C HIS A 291 -1.17 9.87 -0.40
N ASN A 292 -0.48 10.87 0.18
CA ASN A 292 -0.06 12.04 -0.58
C ASN A 292 0.88 11.67 -1.72
N VAL A 293 1.87 10.82 -1.49
CA VAL A 293 2.81 10.41 -2.54
C VAL A 293 2.20 9.35 -3.47
N GLU A 294 1.31 8.49 -2.96
CA GLU A 294 0.54 7.54 -3.77
C GLU A 294 -0.35 8.29 -4.77
N PHE A 295 -1.11 9.28 -4.30
CA PHE A 295 -1.89 10.15 -5.19
C PHE A 295 -0.99 10.81 -6.24
N ALA A 296 0.16 11.34 -5.85
CA ALA A 296 1.02 12.08 -6.75
C ALA A 296 1.41 11.25 -7.98
N TRP A 297 1.88 10.02 -7.80
CA TRP A 297 2.29 9.19 -8.93
C TRP A 297 1.11 8.53 -9.66
N LEU A 298 0.02 8.16 -8.96
CA LEU A 298 -1.20 7.63 -9.59
C LEU A 298 -1.87 8.68 -10.46
N MET A 299 -1.92 9.95 -10.03
CA MET A 299 -2.42 11.06 -10.85
C MET A 299 -1.61 11.22 -12.13
N VAL A 300 -0.29 11.20 -12.05
CA VAL A 300 0.60 11.26 -13.23
C VAL A 300 0.34 10.07 -14.16
N ARG A 301 0.17 8.87 -13.62
CA ARG A 301 -0.19 7.66 -14.38
C ARG A 301 -1.53 7.84 -15.11
N ALA A 302 -2.57 8.28 -14.39
CA ALA A 302 -3.90 8.51 -14.95
C ALA A 302 -3.87 9.56 -16.08
N GLN A 303 -3.18 10.67 -15.89
CA GLN A 303 -3.03 11.73 -16.89
C GLN A 303 -2.29 11.25 -18.15
N LYS A 304 -1.24 10.42 -18.00
CA LYS A 304 -0.55 9.78 -19.13
C LYS A 304 -1.51 8.89 -19.92
N VAL A 305 -2.32 8.07 -19.25
CA VAL A 305 -3.31 7.19 -19.91
C VAL A 305 -4.43 7.99 -20.60
N LEU A 306 -4.83 9.11 -20.02
CA LEU A 306 -5.78 10.04 -20.65
C LEU A 306 -5.18 10.80 -21.84
N GLY A 307 -3.87 10.75 -22.05
CA GLY A 307 -3.20 11.51 -23.12
C GLY A 307 -3.11 13.01 -22.84
N VAL A 308 -3.22 13.43 -21.56
CA VAL A 308 -3.10 14.84 -21.17
C VAL A 308 -1.75 15.10 -20.48
N PRO A 309 -1.22 16.34 -20.53
CA PRO A 309 0.03 16.68 -19.86
C PRO A 309 -0.05 16.43 -18.36
N PRO A 310 0.89 15.67 -17.76
CA PRO A 310 0.91 15.43 -16.32
C PRO A 310 1.15 16.71 -15.51
N ALA A 311 0.43 16.84 -14.39
CA ALA A 311 0.56 17.95 -13.44
C ALA A 311 1.75 17.76 -12.51
N TRP A 312 2.96 17.81 -13.07
CA TRP A 312 4.20 17.58 -12.33
C TRP A 312 4.43 18.57 -11.18
N ASP A 313 3.92 19.79 -11.27
CA ASP A 313 3.98 20.76 -10.19
C ASP A 313 3.19 20.32 -8.95
N GLN A 314 2.02 19.71 -9.14
CA GLN A 314 1.25 19.12 -8.06
C GLN A 314 1.93 17.83 -7.53
N PHE A 315 2.45 17.00 -8.41
CA PHE A 315 3.25 15.83 -8.02
C PHE A 315 4.41 16.22 -7.09
N TYR A 316 5.23 17.20 -7.50
CA TYR A 316 6.37 17.66 -6.69
C TYR A 316 5.96 18.37 -5.41
N SER A 317 4.79 19.03 -5.38
CA SER A 317 4.28 19.61 -4.14
C SER A 317 4.05 18.50 -3.09
N HIS A 318 3.38 17.42 -3.45
CA HIS A 318 3.14 16.30 -2.53
C HIS A 318 4.42 15.55 -2.16
N LEU A 319 5.29 15.24 -3.12
CA LEU A 319 6.55 14.57 -2.86
C LEU A 319 7.45 15.39 -1.93
N ASN A 320 7.65 16.68 -2.23
CA ASN A 320 8.53 17.54 -1.44
C ASN A 320 7.96 17.83 -0.05
N HIS A 321 6.64 17.93 0.09
CA HIS A 321 5.98 18.05 1.39
C HIS A 321 6.26 16.80 2.25
N ALA A 322 6.08 15.59 1.69
CA ALA A 322 6.37 14.35 2.39
C ALA A 322 7.86 14.23 2.74
N LEU A 323 8.76 14.62 1.85
CA LEU A 323 10.21 14.63 2.13
C LEU A 323 10.59 15.65 3.21
N LYS A 324 9.92 16.80 3.27
CA LYS A 324 10.23 17.84 4.25
C LYS A 324 9.72 17.53 5.65
N PHE A 325 8.50 17.03 5.77
CA PHE A 325 7.79 16.90 7.04
C PHE A 325 7.62 15.45 7.51
N GLY A 326 7.59 14.49 6.59
CA GLY A 326 7.32 13.07 6.84
C GLY A 326 8.50 12.14 6.68
N TYR A 327 9.64 12.62 6.15
CA TYR A 327 10.79 11.76 5.88
C TYR A 327 11.82 11.80 7.03
N ASP A 328 12.31 10.64 7.44
CA ASP A 328 13.41 10.53 8.42
C ASP A 328 14.75 10.70 7.74
N HIS A 329 15.29 11.91 7.81
CA HIS A 329 16.58 12.26 7.18
C HIS A 329 17.79 11.63 7.86
N GLU A 330 17.64 11.14 9.10
CA GLU A 330 18.72 10.48 9.83
C GLU A 330 18.81 8.99 9.46
N ARG A 331 17.71 8.25 9.58
CA ARG A 331 17.68 6.79 9.40
C ARG A 331 17.10 6.31 8.09
N GLY A 332 16.48 7.20 7.33
CA GLY A 332 15.69 6.84 6.15
C GLY A 332 14.28 6.38 6.48
N GLY A 333 13.44 6.23 5.45
CA GLY A 333 12.06 5.86 5.59
C GLY A 333 11.13 7.02 5.88
N VAL A 334 9.82 6.77 5.79
CA VAL A 334 8.76 7.76 5.87
C VAL A 334 7.85 7.46 7.05
N TYR A 335 7.54 8.48 7.82
CA TYR A 335 6.57 8.44 8.92
C TYR A 335 5.13 8.33 8.39
N ASN A 336 4.23 7.84 9.23
CA ASN A 336 2.87 7.53 8.81
C ASN A 336 2.01 8.77 8.55
N ARG A 337 1.90 9.67 9.55
CA ARG A 337 0.97 10.80 9.49
C ARG A 337 1.56 12.09 10.07
N GLY A 338 1.00 13.21 9.61
CA GLY A 338 1.29 14.55 10.10
C GLY A 338 0.08 15.46 10.02
N GLU A 339 0.28 16.74 10.31
CA GLU A 339 -0.72 17.79 10.26
C GLU A 339 -0.14 19.00 9.52
N ASP A 340 -0.85 19.51 8.53
CA ASP A 340 -0.45 20.70 7.78
C ASP A 340 1.07 20.72 7.43
N ASP A 341 1.68 21.88 7.54
CA ASP A 341 3.12 22.11 7.33
C ASP A 341 3.94 21.96 8.62
N LYS A 342 3.69 20.89 9.39
CA LYS A 342 4.34 20.58 10.66
C LYS A 342 5.09 19.26 10.61
N PRO A 343 6.06 19.03 11.50
CA PRO A 343 6.68 17.72 11.65
C PRO A 343 5.67 16.61 11.90
N ALA A 344 6.01 15.40 11.47
CA ALA A 344 5.17 14.21 11.63
C ALA A 344 4.69 14.02 13.09
N THR A 345 3.41 13.73 13.27
CA THR A 345 2.80 13.46 14.58
C THR A 345 2.75 11.96 14.89
N GLN A 346 2.71 11.10 13.86
CA GLN A 346 2.80 9.65 13.98
C GLN A 346 4.05 9.16 13.28
N THR A 347 5.10 8.87 14.06
CA THR A 347 6.45 8.56 13.57
C THR A 347 6.69 7.07 13.33
N ASP A 348 5.67 6.23 13.41
CA ASP A 348 5.77 4.84 12.98
C ASP A 348 5.95 4.77 11.46
N LYS A 349 6.72 3.78 11.00
CA LYS A 349 6.99 3.55 9.58
C LYS A 349 6.25 2.29 9.15
N VAL A 350 5.19 2.49 8.40
CA VAL A 350 4.31 1.41 7.91
C VAL A 350 4.79 0.99 6.52
N TRP A 351 4.76 -0.31 6.22
CA TRP A 351 5.33 -0.91 5.00
C TRP A 351 4.86 -0.24 3.70
N TRP A 352 3.53 -0.05 3.56
CA TRP A 352 2.97 0.50 2.33
C TRP A 352 3.36 1.96 2.09
N VAL A 353 3.56 2.74 3.15
CA VAL A 353 4.04 4.13 3.05
C VAL A 353 5.45 4.17 2.44
N GLN A 354 6.31 3.21 2.81
CA GLN A 354 7.65 3.08 2.23
C GLN A 354 7.58 2.70 0.75
N ALA A 355 6.68 1.77 0.41
CA ALA A 355 6.47 1.34 -0.97
C ALA A 355 5.98 2.50 -1.86
N GLU A 356 5.01 3.28 -1.39
CA GLU A 356 4.48 4.41 -2.16
C GLU A 356 5.51 5.55 -2.32
N MET A 357 6.34 5.80 -1.30
CA MET A 357 7.46 6.73 -1.42
C MET A 357 8.49 6.23 -2.44
N LEU A 358 8.80 4.93 -2.47
CA LEU A 358 9.69 4.35 -3.48
C LEU A 358 9.13 4.56 -4.90
N ALA A 359 7.84 4.32 -5.09
CA ALA A 359 7.18 4.51 -6.38
C ALA A 359 7.23 5.99 -6.83
N ALA A 360 6.94 6.92 -5.93
CA ALA A 360 6.98 8.35 -6.22
C ALA A 360 8.41 8.87 -6.50
N LEU A 361 9.40 8.47 -5.70
CA LEU A 361 10.80 8.82 -5.93
C LEU A 361 11.33 8.25 -7.25
N THR A 362 10.87 7.06 -7.64
CA THR A 362 11.19 6.46 -8.94
C THR A 362 10.69 7.33 -10.09
N ASP A 363 9.42 7.75 -10.07
CA ASP A 363 8.87 8.65 -11.08
C ASP A 363 9.56 10.02 -11.10
N ALA A 364 9.88 10.57 -9.92
CA ALA A 364 10.61 11.83 -9.81
C ALA A 364 11.98 11.76 -10.51
N LEU A 365 12.74 10.69 -10.27
CA LEU A 365 14.07 10.49 -10.86
C LEU A 365 14.02 10.22 -12.36
N LEU A 366 13.01 9.52 -12.85
CA LEU A 366 12.77 9.31 -14.28
C LEU A 366 12.38 10.62 -14.99
N HIS A 367 11.62 11.49 -14.31
CA HIS A 367 11.22 12.76 -14.89
C HIS A 367 12.33 13.80 -14.83
N LYS A 368 13.04 13.89 -13.69
CA LYS A 368 14.09 14.88 -13.47
C LYS A 368 15.15 14.34 -12.52
N ALA A 369 16.36 14.14 -13.02
CA ALA A 369 17.51 13.77 -12.19
C ALA A 369 17.71 14.78 -11.04
N SER A 370 17.87 14.29 -9.81
CA SER A 370 18.09 15.07 -8.60
C SER A 370 18.95 14.31 -7.61
N PRO A 371 20.10 14.83 -7.18
CA PRO A 371 20.92 14.23 -6.14
C PRO A 371 20.16 14.04 -4.81
N ASP A 372 19.25 14.95 -4.49
CA ASP A 372 18.45 14.89 -3.26
C ASP A 372 17.47 13.71 -3.30
N TYR A 373 16.78 13.52 -4.43
CA TYR A 373 15.88 12.36 -4.61
C TYR A 373 16.66 11.03 -4.67
N GLU A 374 17.84 11.03 -5.30
CA GLU A 374 18.71 9.85 -5.30
C GLU A 374 19.20 9.51 -3.88
N THR A 375 19.55 10.51 -3.09
CA THR A 375 19.93 10.33 -1.69
C THR A 375 18.74 9.81 -0.87
N ALA A 376 17.55 10.37 -1.06
CA ALA A 376 16.34 9.94 -0.37
C ALA A 376 15.99 8.49 -0.69
N VAL A 377 15.98 8.10 -1.98
CA VAL A 377 15.65 6.70 -2.34
C VAL A 377 16.68 5.71 -1.81
N LYS A 378 17.97 6.03 -1.84
CA LYS A 378 19.01 5.15 -1.27
C LYS A 378 18.82 4.94 0.23
N LYS A 379 18.62 6.02 1.00
CA LYS A 379 18.34 5.92 2.44
C LYS A 379 17.04 5.17 2.74
N LEU A 380 16.00 5.35 1.93
CA LEU A 380 14.75 4.59 2.05
C LEU A 380 15.00 3.09 1.85
N LEU A 381 15.76 2.71 0.83
CA LEU A 381 16.06 1.31 0.52
C LEU A 381 16.95 0.68 1.59
N ASP A 382 17.95 1.42 2.10
CA ASP A 382 18.79 0.98 3.22
C ASP A 382 17.96 0.79 4.49
N PHE A 383 17.00 1.69 4.78
CA PHE A 383 16.07 1.53 5.91
C PHE A 383 15.21 0.27 5.76
N VAL A 384 14.62 0.08 4.60
CA VAL A 384 13.75 -1.09 4.35
C VAL A 384 14.55 -2.38 4.48
N ALA A 385 15.73 -2.47 3.89
CA ALA A 385 16.56 -3.66 3.93
C ALA A 385 17.04 -4.01 5.35
N ASN A 386 17.40 -3.00 6.15
CA ASN A 386 18.00 -3.23 7.46
C ASN A 386 16.99 -3.35 8.61
N PHE A 387 15.80 -2.76 8.49
CA PHE A 387 14.86 -2.64 9.61
C PHE A 387 13.45 -3.15 9.31
N MET A 388 13.06 -3.33 8.06
CA MET A 388 11.69 -3.72 7.72
C MET A 388 11.60 -5.10 7.06
N THR A 389 12.64 -5.54 6.38
CA THR A 389 12.65 -6.81 5.65
C THR A 389 13.05 -7.97 6.57
N ASP A 390 12.24 -9.03 6.61
CA ASP A 390 12.65 -10.30 7.20
C ASP A 390 13.68 -10.98 6.28
N PRO A 391 14.91 -11.20 6.73
CA PRO A 391 15.96 -11.74 5.86
C PRO A 391 15.71 -13.20 5.42
N SER A 392 14.83 -13.92 6.12
CA SER A 392 14.56 -15.33 5.82
C SER A 392 13.66 -15.52 4.59
N ASP A 393 12.74 -14.59 4.32
CA ASP A 393 11.75 -14.70 3.26
C ASP A 393 11.52 -13.41 2.45
N GLY A 394 12.25 -12.35 2.79
CA GLY A 394 12.20 -11.07 2.07
C GLY A 394 10.92 -10.25 2.29
N VAL A 395 10.01 -10.69 3.15
CA VAL A 395 8.74 -9.99 3.40
C VAL A 395 8.99 -8.78 4.30
N TRP A 396 8.44 -7.65 3.93
CA TRP A 396 8.44 -6.47 4.78
C TRP A 396 7.44 -6.65 5.91
N VAL A 397 7.86 -6.46 7.15
CA VAL A 397 6.96 -6.48 8.31
C VAL A 397 6.01 -5.28 8.27
N ASP A 398 4.90 -5.37 8.97
CA ASP A 398 3.83 -4.37 8.93
C ASP A 398 4.29 -2.97 9.37
N THR A 399 4.83 -2.86 10.59
CA THR A 399 5.14 -1.56 11.20
C THR A 399 6.42 -1.60 12.00
N VAL A 400 7.26 -0.61 11.75
CA VAL A 400 8.52 -0.37 12.46
C VAL A 400 8.43 0.98 13.17
N ALA A 401 8.87 1.04 14.42
CA ALA A 401 9.00 2.29 15.16
C ALA A 401 10.08 3.19 14.56
N ALA A 402 10.07 4.47 14.89
CA ALA A 402 11.09 5.43 14.42
C ALA A 402 12.54 4.99 14.74
N ASP A 403 12.75 4.27 15.85
CA ASP A 403 14.06 3.75 16.27
C ASP A 403 14.49 2.44 15.57
N GLY A 404 13.68 1.91 14.66
CA GLY A 404 13.97 0.70 13.90
C GLY A 404 13.45 -0.59 14.56
N LYS A 405 12.79 -0.53 15.71
CA LYS A 405 12.22 -1.72 16.36
C LYS A 405 10.88 -2.12 15.76
N PHE A 406 10.63 -3.40 15.62
CA PHE A 406 9.33 -3.90 15.20
C PHE A 406 8.23 -3.53 16.20
N LYS A 407 7.16 -2.96 15.69
CA LYS A 407 5.92 -2.70 16.44
C LYS A 407 4.84 -3.71 16.11
N SER A 408 4.71 -4.05 14.84
CA SER A 408 3.85 -5.13 14.36
C SER A 408 4.68 -6.02 13.45
N THR A 409 4.72 -7.29 13.77
CA THR A 409 5.49 -8.31 13.06
C THR A 409 4.64 -9.06 12.03
N GLY A 410 3.38 -8.64 11.84
CA GLY A 410 2.47 -9.25 10.88
C GLY A 410 3.03 -9.18 9.46
N LYS A 411 3.09 -10.33 8.79
CA LYS A 411 3.49 -10.42 7.38
C LYS A 411 2.31 -10.25 6.44
N ALA A 412 1.14 -10.72 6.87
CA ALA A 412 -0.10 -10.62 6.11
C ALA A 412 -1.33 -10.59 7.02
N HIS A 413 -2.30 -9.78 6.68
CA HIS A 413 -3.59 -9.67 7.34
C HIS A 413 -4.61 -9.03 6.38
N ASN A 414 -5.86 -8.85 6.78
CA ASN A 414 -6.93 -8.32 5.91
C ASN A 414 -6.64 -6.99 5.20
N TRP A 415 -5.63 -6.23 5.66
CA TRP A 415 -5.20 -4.99 5.02
C TRP A 415 -3.82 -5.08 4.37
N LYS A 416 -3.08 -6.16 4.63
CA LYS A 416 -1.72 -6.35 4.15
C LYS A 416 -1.59 -7.60 3.29
N ALA A 417 -1.37 -7.38 2.01
CA ALA A 417 -0.83 -8.33 1.05
C ALA A 417 0.40 -7.71 0.38
N ASN A 418 1.00 -8.39 -0.56
CA ASN A 418 2.22 -7.97 -1.26
C ASN A 418 1.99 -6.98 -2.43
N TYR A 419 0.89 -6.25 -2.42
CA TYR A 419 0.52 -5.38 -3.53
C TYR A 419 1.39 -4.13 -3.61
N HIS A 420 1.51 -3.36 -2.53
CA HIS A 420 2.26 -2.10 -2.52
C HIS A 420 3.76 -2.33 -2.74
N ASP A 421 4.34 -3.24 -1.97
CA ASP A 421 5.76 -3.58 -2.01
C ASP A 421 6.18 -4.14 -3.38
N VAL A 422 5.50 -5.16 -3.90
CA VAL A 422 5.83 -5.75 -5.20
C VAL A 422 5.63 -4.74 -6.34
N ARG A 423 4.56 -3.95 -6.33
CA ARG A 423 4.33 -2.90 -7.32
C ARG A 423 5.48 -1.89 -7.37
N ALA A 424 5.89 -1.40 -6.20
CA ALA A 424 6.97 -0.45 -6.09
C ALA A 424 8.34 -1.06 -6.45
N MET A 425 8.59 -2.31 -6.04
CA MET A 425 9.82 -3.04 -6.40
C MET A 425 9.93 -3.23 -7.91
N VAL A 426 8.89 -3.75 -8.56
CA VAL A 426 8.89 -3.97 -10.02
C VAL A 426 9.13 -2.65 -10.75
N LYS A 427 8.43 -1.58 -10.34
CA LYS A 427 8.61 -0.24 -10.91
C LYS A 427 10.05 0.26 -10.78
N PHE A 428 10.67 0.10 -9.63
CA PHE A 428 12.05 0.51 -9.39
C PHE A 428 13.07 -0.33 -10.17
N ILE A 429 12.87 -1.66 -10.21
CA ILE A 429 13.73 -2.58 -10.96
C ILE A 429 13.71 -2.26 -12.46
N GLU A 430 12.54 -1.98 -13.02
CA GLU A 430 12.40 -1.61 -14.44
C GLU A 430 13.00 -0.23 -14.76
N ALA A 431 12.94 0.71 -13.81
CA ALA A 431 13.48 2.06 -13.98
C ALA A 431 15.02 2.09 -13.97
N PHE A 432 15.66 1.20 -13.21
CA PHE A 432 17.12 1.21 -13.02
C PHE A 432 17.75 -0.17 -13.30
N PRO A 433 17.61 -0.71 -14.53
CA PRO A 433 18.18 -2.00 -14.85
C PRO A 433 19.72 -1.96 -14.78
N ARG A 434 20.35 -3.10 -14.44
CA ARG A 434 21.80 -3.22 -14.60
C ARG A 434 22.17 -3.02 -16.07
N PRO A 435 23.20 -2.24 -16.40
CA PRO A 435 23.73 -2.21 -17.75
C PRO A 435 24.08 -3.64 -18.21
N ALA A 436 23.72 -3.98 -19.44
CA ALA A 436 24.19 -5.23 -20.04
C ALA A 436 25.73 -5.23 -20.02
N LYS A 437 26.33 -6.34 -19.56
CA LYS A 437 27.79 -6.51 -19.56
C LYS A 437 28.31 -6.63 -20.98
#